data_e92753c6990f2d1dc36438829309da7b
#
_entry.id   e92753c6990f2d1dc36438829309da7b
#
_cell.length_a   1.000
_cell.length_b   1.000
_cell.length_c   1.000
_cell.angle_alpha   90.00
_cell.angle_beta   90.00
_cell.angle_gamma   90.00
#
_symmetry.space_group_name_H-M   'P 1'
#
loop_
_entity.id
_entity.type
_entity.pdbx_description
1 polymer ?
#
loop_
_entity_poly.entity_id
_entity_poly.type
_entity_poly.pdbx_seq_one_letter_code
_entity_poly.pdbx_strand_id
1 'polypeptide(L)'
;NEMFGENKIFESIDNLFDIIDGDRGKNYPKSDELFSEEYCLFLNTKNVTKNGFSFDTKQFITKTKDKLLRKGKLERYDIVLTTRGTVGNVAYYDELIKYKHLRINSGMVILRPKTPNLNQKFIIHVLRNNNYSRVISGSAQPQLPITKLKKILLPFPH
;
A
#
# COMPACT_ATOMS: atom_id res chain seq x y z
N ASN A 1 -14.68 -21.03 -18.22
CA ASN A 1 -15.17 -22.37 -18.02
C ASN A 1 -15.67 -22.53 -16.60
N GLU A 2 -16.78 -23.25 -16.46
CA GLU A 2 -17.47 -23.41 -15.18
C GLU A 2 -16.61 -24.04 -14.11
N MET A 3 -15.78 -24.99 -14.48
CA MET A 3 -14.92 -25.64 -13.51
C MET A 3 -13.95 -24.66 -12.84
N PHE A 4 -13.43 -23.72 -13.60
CA PHE A 4 -12.53 -22.72 -13.02
C PHE A 4 -13.27 -21.81 -12.06
N GLY A 5 -14.52 -21.43 -12.36
CA GLY A 5 -15.34 -20.66 -11.47
C GLY A 5 -15.62 -21.37 -10.16
N GLU A 6 -15.90 -22.66 -10.24
CA GLU A 6 -16.19 -23.46 -9.05
C GLU A 6 -14.99 -23.61 -8.12
N ASN A 7 -13.78 -23.53 -8.66
CA ASN A 7 -12.57 -23.71 -7.88
C ASN A 7 -12.04 -22.41 -7.28
N LYS A 8 -12.73 -21.29 -7.49
CA LYS A 8 -12.31 -20.02 -6.93
C LYS A 8 -12.94 -19.81 -5.57
N ILE A 9 -12.10 -19.42 -4.64
CA ILE A 9 -12.52 -18.97 -3.31
C ILE A 9 -12.34 -17.45 -3.27
N PHE A 10 -13.29 -16.76 -2.66
CA PHE A 10 -13.19 -15.33 -2.44
C PHE A 10 -12.87 -15.08 -0.99
N GLU A 11 -11.85 -14.27 -0.75
CA GLU A 11 -11.45 -13.88 0.59
C GLU A 11 -11.40 -12.36 0.68
N SER A 12 -11.78 -11.84 1.83
CA SER A 12 -11.68 -10.40 2.05
C SER A 12 -10.23 -10.00 2.25
N ILE A 13 -9.91 -8.78 1.86
CA ILE A 13 -8.58 -8.23 2.09
C ILE A 13 -8.22 -8.32 3.57
N ASP A 14 -9.18 -8.05 4.45
CA ASP A 14 -8.98 -8.09 5.90
C ASP A 14 -8.59 -9.49 6.40
N ASN A 15 -9.08 -10.54 5.75
CA ASN A 15 -8.70 -11.92 6.10
C ASN A 15 -7.30 -12.27 5.63
N LEU A 16 -6.85 -11.69 4.54
CA LEU A 16 -5.56 -12.03 3.92
C LEU A 16 -4.42 -11.18 4.44
N PHE A 17 -4.70 -9.95 4.82
CA PHE A 17 -3.68 -8.96 5.16
C PHE A 17 -4.01 -8.20 6.44
N ASP A 18 -2.96 -7.84 7.15
CA ASP A 18 -3.03 -6.73 8.09
C ASP A 18 -2.97 -5.44 7.29
N ILE A 19 -3.94 -4.56 7.50
CA ILE A 19 -3.99 -3.27 6.80
C ILE A 19 -3.42 -2.23 7.74
N ILE A 20 -2.31 -1.60 7.32
CA ILE A 20 -1.58 -0.67 8.16
C ILE A 20 -1.65 0.72 7.53
N ASP A 21 -2.22 1.66 8.27
CA ASP A 21 -2.27 3.06 7.86
C ASP A 21 -0.99 3.77 8.28
N GLY A 22 -0.75 4.94 7.69
CA GLY A 22 0.35 5.80 8.12
C GLY A 22 0.02 6.54 9.40
N ASP A 23 1.05 7.04 10.06
CA ASP A 23 0.86 7.91 11.23
C ASP A 23 0.39 9.28 10.75
N ARG A 24 -0.80 9.68 11.17
CA ARG A 24 -1.41 10.97 10.77
C ARG A 24 -1.40 11.97 11.92
N GLY A 25 -0.69 11.66 12.99
CA GLY A 25 -0.66 12.49 14.18
C GLY A 25 0.30 13.67 14.06
N LYS A 26 0.62 14.23 15.22
CA LYS A 26 1.44 15.44 15.32
C LYS A 26 2.86 15.28 14.75
N ASN A 27 3.34 14.04 14.65
CA ASN A 27 4.70 13.79 14.16
C ASN A 27 4.76 13.59 12.65
N TYR A 28 3.64 13.72 11.95
CA TYR A 28 3.62 13.60 10.48
C TYR A 28 4.61 14.61 9.89
N PRO A 29 5.48 14.20 8.95
CA PRO A 29 6.53 15.09 8.43
C PRO A 29 5.98 16.34 7.79
N LYS A 30 6.57 17.47 8.16
CA LYS A 30 6.29 18.77 7.55
C LYS A 30 7.27 18.98 6.40
N SER A 31 7.00 19.97 5.55
CA SER A 31 7.83 20.22 4.37
C SER A 31 9.30 20.49 4.70
N ASP A 32 9.58 21.13 5.82
CA ASP A 32 10.95 21.43 6.25
C ASP A 32 11.63 20.22 6.90
N GLU A 33 10.92 19.12 7.06
CA GLU A 33 11.46 17.87 7.59
C GLU A 33 11.68 16.82 6.48
N LEU A 34 11.52 17.22 5.23
CA LEU A 34 11.72 16.36 4.07
C LEU A 34 12.98 16.79 3.32
N PHE A 35 13.83 15.82 3.02
CA PHE A 35 15.15 16.05 2.43
C PHE A 35 15.33 15.27 1.14
N SER A 36 16.22 15.73 0.28
CA SER A 36 16.53 15.01 -0.96
C SER A 36 17.32 13.73 -0.71
N GLU A 37 18.05 13.66 0.39
CA GLU A 37 18.75 12.47 0.84
C GLU A 37 18.78 12.45 2.36
N GLU A 38 18.37 11.34 2.93
CA GLU A 38 18.41 11.12 4.36
C GLU A 38 18.18 9.63 4.65
N TYR A 39 17.84 9.30 5.87
CA TYR A 39 17.81 7.92 6.37
C TYR A 39 16.67 7.08 5.81
N CYS A 40 15.46 7.61 5.81
CA CYS A 40 14.26 6.84 5.47
C CYS A 40 13.50 7.52 4.34
N LEU A 41 13.23 6.77 3.28
CA LEU A 41 12.46 7.29 2.15
C LEU A 41 10.99 7.38 2.55
N PHE A 42 10.45 8.60 2.52
CA PHE A 42 9.05 8.86 2.85
C PHE A 42 8.27 8.90 1.54
N LEU A 43 7.53 7.82 1.29
CA LEU A 43 6.81 7.64 0.03
C LEU A 43 5.68 8.67 -0.10
N ASN A 44 5.53 9.17 -1.32
CA ASN A 44 4.35 9.93 -1.70
C ASN A 44 3.67 9.22 -2.87
N THR A 45 2.50 9.74 -3.30
CA THR A 45 1.72 9.04 -4.33
C THR A 45 2.43 8.97 -5.68
N LYS A 46 3.38 9.87 -5.96
CA LYS A 46 4.19 9.79 -7.18
C LYS A 46 5.12 8.59 -7.19
N ASN A 47 5.43 8.05 -6.03
CA ASN A 47 6.30 6.89 -5.89
C ASN A 47 5.58 5.58 -6.17
N VAL A 48 4.25 5.57 -6.18
CA VAL A 48 3.45 4.37 -6.40
C VAL A 48 2.61 4.57 -7.65
N THR A 49 3.03 3.95 -8.74
CA THR A 49 2.43 4.13 -10.06
C THR A 49 1.66 2.88 -10.47
N LYS A 50 1.03 2.94 -11.64
CA LYS A 50 0.35 1.78 -12.22
C LYS A 50 1.28 0.59 -12.41
N ASN A 51 2.58 0.85 -12.53
CA ASN A 51 3.59 -0.18 -12.80
C ASN A 51 4.40 -0.55 -11.55
N GLY A 52 4.05 -0.03 -10.39
CA GLY A 52 4.76 -0.27 -9.16
C GLY A 52 5.51 0.95 -8.67
N PHE A 53 6.58 0.72 -7.92
CA PHE A 53 7.38 1.83 -7.40
C PHE A 53 8.07 2.61 -8.52
N SER A 54 8.12 3.93 -8.35
CA SER A 54 8.94 4.83 -9.14
C SER A 54 9.69 5.74 -8.17
N PHE A 55 10.99 5.84 -8.36
CA PHE A 55 11.85 6.69 -7.52
C PHE A 55 12.43 7.87 -8.30
N ASP A 56 11.70 8.32 -9.30
CA ASP A 56 12.08 9.52 -10.08
C ASP A 56 12.12 10.75 -9.19
N THR A 57 11.22 10.84 -8.22
CA THR A 57 11.26 11.85 -7.16
C THR A 57 11.37 11.13 -5.84
N LYS A 58 12.12 11.70 -4.91
CA LYS A 58 12.35 11.08 -3.61
C LYS A 58 12.38 12.14 -2.53
N GLN A 59 11.76 11.84 -1.41
CA GLN A 59 11.82 12.64 -0.21
C GLN A 59 12.15 11.72 0.95
N PHE A 60 13.04 12.18 1.81
CA PHE A 60 13.54 11.38 2.92
C PHE A 60 13.32 12.09 4.24
N ILE A 61 13.21 11.31 5.30
CA ILE A 61 13.13 11.82 6.68
C ILE A 61 14.34 11.30 7.45
N THR A 62 14.67 12.00 8.53
CA THR A 62 15.80 11.62 9.39
C THR A 62 15.46 10.34 10.18
N LYS A 63 16.50 9.71 10.70
CA LYS A 63 16.34 8.54 11.57
C LYS A 63 15.53 8.90 12.82
N THR A 64 15.76 10.09 13.36
CA THR A 64 15.02 10.57 14.53
C THR A 64 13.53 10.68 14.21
N LYS A 65 13.17 11.28 13.07
CA LYS A 65 11.78 11.41 12.65
C LYS A 65 11.17 10.02 12.40
N ASP A 66 11.93 9.13 11.75
CA ASP A 66 11.47 7.76 11.50
C ASP A 66 11.08 7.06 12.80
N LYS A 67 11.87 7.24 13.85
CA LYS A 67 11.58 6.62 15.15
C LYS A 67 10.38 7.22 15.86
N LEU A 68 10.08 8.49 15.61
CA LEU A 68 8.93 9.15 16.23
C LEU A 68 7.61 8.69 15.64
N LEU A 69 7.61 8.26 14.38
CA LEU A 69 6.39 7.82 13.71
C LEU A 69 6.03 6.41 14.19
N ARG A 70 4.78 6.26 14.62
CA ARG A 70 4.34 5.04 15.32
C ARG A 70 3.97 3.91 14.38
N LYS A 71 3.49 4.21 13.19
CA LYS A 71 3.05 3.18 12.23
C LYS A 71 3.31 3.64 10.81
N GLY A 72 3.27 2.69 9.87
CA GLY A 72 3.48 2.99 8.47
C GLY A 72 4.88 2.67 7.96
N LYS A 73 5.69 2.00 8.76
CA LYS A 73 7.01 1.53 8.31
C LYS A 73 6.86 0.26 7.51
N LEU A 74 7.46 0.23 6.31
CA LEU A 74 7.40 -0.97 5.48
C LEU A 74 8.36 -2.04 5.98
N GLU A 75 7.94 -3.28 5.84
CA GLU A 75 8.77 -4.46 5.97
C GLU A 75 8.88 -5.11 4.60
N ARG A 76 9.97 -5.84 4.37
CA ARG A 76 10.12 -6.54 3.09
C ARG A 76 8.92 -7.42 2.82
N TYR A 77 8.51 -7.43 1.56
CA TYR A 77 7.37 -8.17 1.03
C TYR A 77 6.02 -7.59 1.44
N ASP A 78 6.00 -6.39 1.98
CA ASP A 78 4.77 -5.62 2.12
C ASP A 78 4.29 -5.15 0.76
N ILE A 79 2.98 -5.03 0.63
CA ILE A 79 2.33 -4.46 -0.55
C ILE A 79 1.82 -3.08 -0.17
N VAL A 80 2.01 -2.11 -1.05
CA VAL A 80 1.49 -0.75 -0.85
C VAL A 80 0.37 -0.52 -1.84
N LEU A 81 -0.75 0.01 -1.35
CA LEU A 81 -1.93 0.33 -2.15
C LEU A 81 -2.28 1.79 -1.94
N THR A 82 -2.41 2.56 -3.02
CA THR A 82 -2.84 3.95 -2.92
C THR A 82 -4.34 4.01 -2.66
N THR A 83 -4.74 4.89 -1.74
CA THR A 83 -6.12 4.98 -1.28
C THR A 83 -6.69 6.39 -1.36
N ARG A 84 -5.88 7.39 -1.67
CA ARG A 84 -6.34 8.79 -1.71
C ARG A 84 -5.69 9.52 -2.88
N GLY A 85 -6.48 10.34 -3.56
CA GLY A 85 -6.07 11.03 -4.77
C GLY A 85 -6.12 10.06 -5.94
N THR A 86 -5.07 9.30 -6.15
CA THR A 86 -5.06 8.15 -7.04
C THR A 86 -5.38 6.91 -6.21
N VAL A 87 -6.34 6.12 -6.64
CA VAL A 87 -6.76 4.92 -5.92
C VAL A 87 -6.45 3.69 -6.76
N GLY A 88 -5.86 2.67 -6.12
CA GLY A 88 -5.69 1.37 -6.75
C GLY A 88 -4.34 1.12 -7.39
N ASN A 89 -3.38 2.02 -7.24
CA ASN A 89 -2.00 1.72 -7.65
C ASN A 89 -1.36 0.84 -6.58
N VAL A 90 -0.59 -0.15 -7.04
CA VAL A 90 -0.02 -1.17 -6.16
C VAL A 90 1.47 -1.28 -6.41
N ALA A 91 2.24 -1.32 -5.33
CA ALA A 91 3.68 -1.53 -5.39
C ALA A 91 4.09 -2.62 -4.40
N TYR A 92 5.12 -3.37 -4.75
CA TYR A 92 5.59 -4.49 -3.97
C TYR A 92 7.01 -4.24 -3.48
N TYR A 93 7.21 -4.28 -2.18
CA TYR A 93 8.52 -4.05 -1.58
C TYR A 93 9.29 -5.37 -1.51
N ASP A 94 9.78 -5.81 -2.67
CA ASP A 94 10.53 -7.04 -2.78
C ASP A 94 12.04 -6.79 -2.65
N GLU A 95 12.82 -7.84 -2.85
CA GLU A 95 14.28 -7.77 -2.71
C GLU A 95 14.97 -6.92 -3.76
N LEU A 96 14.28 -6.56 -4.84
CA LEU A 96 14.85 -5.72 -5.89
C LEU A 96 14.91 -4.25 -5.52
N ILE A 97 14.12 -3.83 -4.54
CA ILE A 97 14.11 -2.44 -4.09
C ILE A 97 15.33 -2.21 -3.19
N LYS A 98 16.19 -1.28 -3.60
CA LYS A 98 17.45 -1.05 -2.91
C LYS A 98 17.33 -0.29 -1.59
N TYR A 99 16.23 0.42 -1.39
CA TYR A 99 16.04 1.21 -0.18
C TYR A 99 15.67 0.31 0.99
N LYS A 100 16.39 0.47 2.10
CA LYS A 100 16.18 -0.38 3.28
C LYS A 100 15.14 0.16 4.24
N HIS A 101 14.86 1.45 4.17
CA HIS A 101 13.91 2.12 5.07
C HIS A 101 12.92 2.92 4.25
N LEU A 102 11.68 2.49 4.27
CA LEU A 102 10.57 3.18 3.58
C LEU A 102 9.40 3.34 4.53
N ARG A 103 8.72 4.46 4.42
CA ARG A 103 7.46 4.71 5.13
C ARG A 103 6.42 5.21 4.17
N ILE A 104 5.18 4.84 4.41
CA ILE A 104 4.05 5.37 3.63
C ILE A 104 3.65 6.75 4.16
N ASN A 105 3.05 7.55 3.26
CA ASN A 105 2.40 8.79 3.65
C ASN A 105 0.90 8.53 3.91
N SER A 106 0.11 9.60 4.04
CA SER A 106 -1.32 9.49 4.34
C SER A 106 -2.18 9.10 3.13
N GLY A 107 -1.60 8.96 1.95
CA GLY A 107 -2.34 8.64 0.72
C GLY A 107 -2.33 7.17 0.34
N MET A 108 -1.83 6.30 1.20
CA MET A 108 -1.69 4.89 0.89
C MET A 108 -1.74 4.07 2.17
N VAL A 109 -1.86 2.75 2.01
CA VAL A 109 -1.82 1.80 3.13
C VAL A 109 -0.85 0.68 2.80
N ILE A 110 -0.39 0.00 3.83
CA ILE A 110 0.41 -1.23 3.71
C ILE A 110 -0.54 -2.41 3.85
N LEU A 111 -0.41 -3.38 2.95
CA LEU A 111 -1.06 -4.68 3.08
C LEU A 111 0.03 -5.68 3.41
N ARG A 112 0.02 -6.15 4.64
CA ARG A 112 1.02 -7.12 5.14
C ARG A 112 0.40 -8.49 5.21
N PRO A 113 0.93 -9.48 4.48
CA PRO A 113 0.32 -10.82 4.46
C PRO A 113 0.25 -11.42 5.86
N LYS A 114 -0.90 -12.03 6.17
CA LYS A 114 -1.08 -12.72 7.45
C LYS A 114 -0.44 -14.10 7.45
N THR A 115 -0.24 -14.70 6.27
CA THR A 115 0.35 -16.02 6.16
C THR A 115 1.54 -15.98 5.22
N PRO A 116 2.59 -16.80 5.48
CA PRO A 116 3.77 -16.82 4.61
C PRO A 116 3.54 -17.51 3.26
N ASN A 117 2.46 -18.27 3.12
CA ASN A 117 2.21 -19.06 1.93
C ASN A 117 1.33 -18.34 0.89
N LEU A 118 1.02 -17.08 1.14
CA LEU A 118 0.19 -16.30 0.23
C LEU A 118 0.98 -15.98 -1.04
N ASN A 119 0.38 -16.27 -2.21
CA ASN A 119 1.00 -15.93 -3.49
C ASN A 119 0.83 -14.43 -3.74
N GLN A 120 1.82 -13.66 -3.33
CA GLN A 120 1.74 -12.20 -3.39
C GLN A 120 1.70 -11.66 -4.82
N LYS A 121 2.41 -12.31 -5.75
CA LYS A 121 2.39 -11.86 -7.15
C LYS A 121 1.00 -11.98 -7.76
N PHE A 122 0.31 -13.07 -7.46
CA PHE A 122 -1.07 -13.25 -7.91
C PHE A 122 -1.98 -12.18 -7.28
N ILE A 123 -1.83 -11.97 -5.99
CA ILE A 123 -2.64 -10.99 -5.25
C ILE A 123 -2.39 -9.58 -5.81
N ILE A 124 -1.14 -9.23 -6.09
CA ILE A 124 -0.81 -7.93 -6.67
C ILE A 124 -1.51 -7.76 -8.02
N HIS A 125 -1.48 -8.78 -8.85
CA HIS A 125 -2.17 -8.75 -10.14
C HIS A 125 -3.67 -8.50 -9.95
N VAL A 126 -4.29 -9.22 -9.04
CA VAL A 126 -5.72 -9.05 -8.74
C VAL A 126 -6.00 -7.64 -8.21
N LEU A 127 -5.19 -7.15 -7.29
CA LEU A 127 -5.36 -5.81 -6.73
C LEU A 127 -5.25 -4.72 -7.80
N ARG A 128 -4.30 -4.85 -8.71
CA ARG A 128 -4.11 -3.88 -9.80
C ARG A 128 -5.27 -3.85 -10.77
N ASN A 129 -5.91 -4.98 -10.98
CA ASN A 129 -6.99 -5.09 -11.94
C ASN A 129 -8.38 -5.00 -11.30
N ASN A 130 -8.44 -4.80 -9.99
CA ASN A 130 -9.71 -4.66 -9.31
C ASN A 130 -10.34 -3.31 -9.62
N ASN A 131 -11.66 -3.31 -9.74
CA ASN A 131 -12.40 -2.08 -9.96
C ASN A 131 -12.87 -1.53 -8.62
N TYR A 132 -12.31 -0.40 -8.22
CA TYR A 132 -12.62 0.22 -6.93
C TYR A 132 -13.74 1.25 -7.01
N SER A 133 -14.35 1.46 -8.18
CA SER A 133 -15.33 2.52 -8.39
C SER A 133 -16.51 2.47 -7.43
N ARG A 134 -16.91 1.27 -7.02
CA ARG A 134 -18.06 1.09 -6.12
C ARG A 134 -17.78 1.50 -4.69
N VAL A 135 -16.54 1.56 -4.29
CA VAL A 135 -16.15 1.83 -2.91
C VAL A 135 -15.43 3.16 -2.73
N ILE A 136 -15.11 3.83 -3.84
CA ILE A 136 -14.51 5.15 -3.80
C ILE A 136 -15.56 6.16 -3.40
N SER A 137 -15.21 7.09 -2.48
CA SER A 137 -16.12 8.14 -2.08
C SER A 137 -16.37 9.11 -3.24
N GLY A 138 -17.56 9.69 -3.28
CA GLY A 138 -17.98 10.60 -4.34
C GLY A 138 -17.49 12.04 -4.19
N SER A 139 -16.46 12.28 -3.39
CA SER A 139 -15.90 13.61 -3.20
C SER A 139 -15.07 14.03 -4.42
N ALA A 140 -14.72 15.32 -4.47
CA ALA A 140 -13.89 15.85 -5.55
C ALA A 140 -12.53 15.16 -5.62
N GLN A 141 -12.04 14.65 -4.49
CA GLN A 141 -10.80 13.88 -4.43
C GLN A 141 -11.14 12.43 -4.11
N PRO A 142 -10.83 11.48 -5.01
CA PRO A 142 -11.14 10.08 -4.77
C PRO A 142 -10.47 9.56 -3.50
N GLN A 143 -11.19 8.74 -2.77
CA GLN A 143 -10.69 8.15 -1.54
C GLN A 143 -11.30 6.78 -1.31
N LEU A 144 -10.47 5.83 -0.91
CA LEU A 144 -10.89 4.47 -0.55
C LEU A 144 -10.75 4.32 0.96
N PRO A 145 -11.85 4.43 1.71
CA PRO A 145 -11.79 4.29 3.16
C PRO A 145 -11.36 2.87 3.57
N ILE A 146 -10.59 2.78 4.64
CA ILE A 146 -10.12 1.48 5.15
C ILE A 146 -11.31 0.57 5.50
N THR A 147 -12.37 1.13 6.06
CA THR A 147 -13.56 0.35 6.42
C THR A 147 -14.18 -0.35 5.22
N LYS A 148 -14.09 0.25 4.04
CA LYS A 148 -14.57 -0.38 2.80
C LYS A 148 -13.53 -1.29 2.18
N LEU A 149 -12.25 -0.91 2.27
CA LEU A 149 -11.14 -1.72 1.77
C LEU A 149 -11.12 -3.10 2.42
N LYS A 150 -11.33 -3.17 3.73
CA LYS A 150 -11.35 -4.42 4.49
C LYS A 150 -12.30 -5.45 3.90
N LYS A 151 -13.42 -5.01 3.36
CA LYS A 151 -14.50 -5.88 2.90
C LYS A 151 -14.38 -6.29 1.44
N ILE A 152 -13.41 -5.76 0.72
CA ILE A 152 -13.23 -6.11 -0.68
C ILE A 152 -12.85 -7.58 -0.78
N LEU A 153 -13.57 -8.31 -1.63
CA LEU A 153 -13.33 -9.72 -1.86
C LEU A 153 -12.40 -9.89 -3.04
N LEU A 154 -11.36 -10.68 -2.84
CA LEU A 154 -10.41 -11.01 -3.90
C LEU A 154 -10.59 -12.46 -4.29
N PRO A 155 -10.58 -12.79 -5.59
CA PRO A 155 -10.56 -14.19 -6.00
C PRO A 155 -9.23 -14.81 -5.62
N PHE A 156 -9.31 -16.04 -5.14
CA PHE A 156 -8.14 -16.73 -4.62
C PHE A 156 -8.19 -18.17 -5.18
N PRO A 157 -7.15 -18.61 -5.90
CA PRO A 157 -7.17 -19.97 -6.44
C PRO A 157 -7.16 -20.99 -5.32
N HIS A 158 -7.95 -22.00 -5.50
CA HIS A 158 -8.07 -23.06 -4.52
C HIS A 158 -6.83 -23.97 -4.53
#